data_54e0380870d162ab008776ddb63d315c
#
_entry.id   54e0380870d162ab008776ddb63d315c
#
_cell.length_a   1.000
_cell.length_b   1.000
_cell.length_c   1.000
_cell.angle_alpha   90.00
_cell.angle_beta   90.00
_cell.angle_gamma   90.00
#
_symmetry.space_group_name_H-M   'P 1'
#
loop_
_entity.id
_entity.type
_entity.pdbx_description
1 polymer ?
#
loop_
_entity_poly.entity_id
_entity_poly.type
_entity_poly.pdbx_seq_one_letter_code
_entity_poly.pdbx_strand_id
1 'polypeptide(L)'
;MEWVKKGMVKNVVEKIGWSESHAQVPTVLLKKDKLRVYFATRPQPDITLTTFCDLDINDLSNVIYVHDLPILELGEPGSFDQYGIMPSSIIEKDDIVYLYYSGWSRSVGVPYSNFTGLARSLDGGITFQKVFSNLY
;
A
#
# COMPACT_ATOMS: atom_id res chain seq x y z
N MET A 1 7.28 27.25 -7.83
CA MET A 1 7.76 25.99 -7.21
C MET A 1 8.39 25.17 -8.34
N GLU A 2 9.64 24.77 -8.21
CA GLU A 2 10.35 23.99 -9.21
C GLU A 2 10.46 22.54 -8.76
N TRP A 3 10.12 21.60 -9.67
CA TRP A 3 10.21 20.15 -9.40
C TRP A 3 11.59 19.64 -9.86
N VAL A 4 12.31 18.99 -8.96
CA VAL A 4 13.61 18.37 -9.26
C VAL A 4 13.48 16.86 -9.17
N LYS A 5 13.73 16.15 -10.29
CA LYS A 5 13.81 14.69 -10.30
C LYS A 5 15.05 14.23 -9.53
N LYS A 6 14.86 13.37 -8.53
CA LYS A 6 15.94 12.80 -7.71
C LYS A 6 16.40 11.41 -8.19
N GLY A 7 15.76 10.88 -9.22
CA GLY A 7 16.05 9.54 -9.74
C GLY A 7 15.01 8.51 -9.33
N MET A 8 15.29 7.27 -9.62
CA MET A 8 14.44 6.12 -9.31
C MET A 8 14.85 5.53 -7.97
N VAL A 9 13.86 5.25 -7.11
CA VAL A 9 14.06 4.39 -5.93
C VAL A 9 14.38 2.97 -6.43
N LYS A 10 15.34 2.30 -5.80
CA LYS A 10 15.72 0.93 -6.16
C LYS A 10 14.49 -0.01 -6.13
N ASN A 11 14.48 -0.96 -7.06
CA ASN A 11 13.48 -2.02 -7.05
C ASN A 11 13.56 -2.81 -5.74
N VAL A 12 12.48 -2.77 -4.95
CA VAL A 12 12.39 -3.44 -3.64
C VAL A 12 11.65 -4.78 -3.72
N VAL A 13 10.99 -5.06 -4.84
CA VAL A 13 10.15 -6.25 -5.03
C VAL A 13 10.93 -7.54 -4.81
N GLU A 14 12.18 -7.61 -5.27
CA GLU A 14 13.06 -8.78 -5.09
C GLU A 14 13.37 -9.10 -3.61
N LYS A 15 13.15 -8.15 -2.71
CA LYS A 15 13.34 -8.33 -1.27
C LYS A 15 12.08 -8.79 -0.54
N ILE A 16 10.96 -8.94 -1.26
CA ILE A 16 9.67 -9.33 -0.71
C ILE A 16 9.40 -10.77 -1.13
N GLY A 17 9.55 -11.71 -0.20
CA GLY A 17 9.56 -13.14 -0.50
C GLY A 17 8.27 -13.70 -1.11
N TRP A 18 7.16 -12.97 -1.00
CA TRP A 18 5.85 -13.36 -1.55
C TRP A 18 5.43 -12.56 -2.79
N SER A 19 6.21 -11.57 -3.21
CA SER A 19 5.89 -10.71 -4.37
C SER A 19 6.58 -11.22 -5.63
N GLU A 20 5.85 -11.32 -6.74
CA GLU A 20 6.40 -11.72 -8.03
C GLU A 20 6.67 -10.51 -8.94
N SER A 21 5.90 -9.45 -8.80
CA SER A 21 6.00 -8.31 -9.71
C SER A 21 5.36 -7.03 -9.16
N HIS A 22 5.63 -5.91 -9.81
CA HIS A 22 5.08 -4.58 -9.59
C HIS A 22 5.51 -3.94 -8.26
N ALA A 23 5.85 -2.67 -8.34
CA ALA A 23 5.86 -1.71 -7.26
C ALA A 23 5.11 -0.49 -7.78
N GLN A 24 3.81 -0.43 -7.52
CA GLN A 24 2.91 0.53 -8.16
C GLN A 24 2.12 1.36 -7.16
N VAL A 25 1.58 2.48 -7.63
CA VAL A 25 0.73 3.42 -6.89
C VAL A 25 1.29 3.78 -5.50
N PRO A 26 2.52 4.33 -5.44
CA PRO A 26 3.14 4.66 -4.17
C PRO A 26 2.39 5.79 -3.47
N THR A 27 2.21 5.65 -2.16
CA THR A 27 1.79 6.75 -1.28
C THR A 27 2.74 6.84 -0.09
N VAL A 28 2.98 8.04 0.41
CA VAL A 28 4.06 8.28 1.37
C VAL A 28 3.56 8.85 2.68
N LEU A 29 4.16 8.38 3.77
CA LEU A 29 4.00 8.92 5.10
C LEU A 29 5.36 9.42 5.60
N LEU A 30 5.45 10.72 5.85
CA LEU A 30 6.64 11.30 6.45
C LEU A 30 6.68 10.98 7.94
N LYS A 31 7.71 10.28 8.36
CA LYS A 31 8.05 10.04 9.76
C LYS A 31 9.20 10.98 10.17
N LYS A 32 9.49 11.06 11.46
CA LYS A 32 10.51 11.97 11.99
C LYS A 32 11.90 11.78 11.34
N ASP A 33 12.28 10.54 11.07
CA ASP A 33 13.63 10.12 10.66
C ASP A 33 13.68 9.41 9.32
N LYS A 34 12.52 9.17 8.70
CA LYS A 34 12.40 8.37 7.46
C LYS A 34 11.17 8.72 6.65
N LEU A 35 11.20 8.36 5.39
CA LEU A 35 10.05 8.39 4.50
C LEU A 35 9.53 6.97 4.31
N ARG A 36 8.34 6.66 4.85
CA ARG A 36 7.68 5.39 4.60
C ARG A 36 6.90 5.46 3.30
N VAL A 37 7.18 4.54 2.39
CA VAL A 37 6.54 4.43 1.08
C VAL A 37 5.72 3.16 1.05
N TYR A 38 4.40 3.30 1.07
CA TYR A 38 3.47 2.20 0.82
C TYR A 38 3.28 2.04 -0.68
N PHE A 39 3.25 0.81 -1.15
CA PHE A 39 3.05 0.50 -2.57
C PHE A 39 2.33 -0.82 -2.73
N ALA A 40 1.66 -0.97 -3.86
CA ALA A 40 1.02 -2.22 -4.22
C ALA A 40 1.96 -3.11 -5.02
N THR A 41 1.90 -4.40 -4.74
CA THR A 41 2.66 -5.44 -5.44
C THR A 41 1.78 -6.66 -5.73
N ARG A 42 2.23 -7.55 -6.58
CA ARG A 42 1.45 -8.73 -7.01
C ARG A 42 2.14 -10.03 -6.66
N PRO A 43 1.56 -10.83 -5.75
CA PRO A 43 1.99 -12.21 -5.51
C PRO A 43 1.63 -13.17 -6.65
N GLN A 44 0.64 -12.79 -7.45
CA GLN A 44 0.19 -13.48 -8.66
C GLN A 44 -0.58 -12.49 -9.56
N PRO A 45 -0.81 -12.80 -10.86
CA PRO A 45 -1.38 -11.84 -11.82
C PRO A 45 -2.70 -11.21 -11.39
N ASP A 46 -3.54 -11.95 -10.72
CA ASP A 46 -4.91 -11.55 -10.39
C ASP A 46 -5.09 -11.06 -8.95
N ILE A 47 -4.03 -10.90 -8.18
CA ILE A 47 -4.06 -10.43 -6.79
C ILE A 47 -3.14 -9.23 -6.63
N THR A 48 -3.61 -8.24 -5.90
CA THR A 48 -2.82 -7.07 -5.52
C THR A 48 -2.85 -6.88 -4.02
N LEU A 49 -1.67 -6.83 -3.41
CA LEU A 49 -1.50 -6.58 -1.98
C LEU A 49 -0.62 -5.36 -1.75
N THR A 50 -0.79 -4.72 -0.62
CA THR A 50 0.00 -3.54 -0.22
C THR A 50 1.01 -3.92 0.85
N THR A 51 2.23 -3.41 0.69
CA THR A 51 3.29 -3.43 1.70
C THR A 51 4.01 -2.07 1.71
N PHE A 52 5.15 -1.94 2.37
CA PHE A 52 5.91 -0.70 2.40
C PHE A 52 7.43 -0.92 2.46
N CYS A 53 8.17 0.11 2.13
CA CYS A 53 9.57 0.26 2.48
C CYS A 53 9.82 1.60 3.18
N ASP A 54 10.90 1.68 3.97
CA ASP A 54 11.36 2.91 4.58
C ASP A 54 12.62 3.39 3.88
N LEU A 55 12.65 4.67 3.51
CA LEU A 55 13.78 5.34 2.88
C LEU A 55 14.44 6.28 3.91
N ASP A 56 15.75 6.42 3.80
CA ASP A 56 16.49 7.44 4.54
C ASP A 56 16.03 8.83 4.10
N ILE A 57 15.63 9.67 5.04
CA ILE A 57 15.13 11.01 4.72
C ILE A 57 16.22 11.93 4.14
N ASN A 58 17.49 11.65 4.41
CA ASN A 58 18.61 12.41 3.89
C ASN A 58 19.12 11.90 2.54
N ASP A 59 18.85 10.63 2.22
CA ASP A 59 19.17 10.00 0.94
C ASP A 59 18.05 9.05 0.50
N LEU A 60 17.11 9.56 -0.27
CA LEU A 60 15.95 8.81 -0.75
C LEU A 60 16.31 7.64 -1.70
N SER A 61 17.56 7.52 -2.13
CA SER A 61 18.04 6.33 -2.86
C SER A 61 18.41 5.18 -1.93
N ASN A 62 18.55 5.45 -0.64
CA ASN A 62 18.90 4.48 0.38
C ASN A 62 17.65 3.87 1.01
N VAL A 63 17.36 2.62 0.68
CA VAL A 63 16.28 1.83 1.30
C VAL A 63 16.83 1.21 2.58
N ILE A 64 16.34 1.70 3.73
CA ILE A 64 16.81 1.27 5.07
C ILE A 64 16.00 0.10 5.63
N TYR A 65 14.78 -0.13 5.12
CA TYR A 65 13.93 -1.24 5.53
C TYR A 65 12.94 -1.63 4.42
N VAL A 66 12.67 -2.90 4.28
CA VAL A 66 11.60 -3.45 3.41
C VAL A 66 10.72 -4.36 4.26
N HIS A 67 9.42 -4.07 4.31
CA HIS A 67 8.45 -4.87 5.03
C HIS A 67 8.04 -6.08 4.18
N ASP A 68 8.24 -7.28 4.71
CA ASP A 68 8.03 -8.55 3.99
C ASP A 68 6.68 -9.21 4.36
N LEU A 69 5.67 -8.41 4.65
CA LEU A 69 4.30 -8.89 4.90
C LEU A 69 3.30 -7.93 4.26
N PRO A 70 2.12 -8.41 3.83
CA PRO A 70 1.00 -7.52 3.52
C PRO A 70 0.56 -6.73 4.76
N ILE A 71 0.25 -5.46 4.59
CA ILE A 71 -0.19 -4.59 5.70
C ILE A 71 -1.69 -4.68 5.99
N LEU A 72 -2.46 -5.24 5.07
CA LEU A 72 -3.91 -5.36 5.13
C LEU A 72 -4.36 -6.58 4.34
N GLU A 73 -5.23 -7.38 4.94
CA GLU A 73 -5.80 -8.58 4.32
C GLU A 73 -6.83 -8.24 3.25
N LEU A 74 -6.94 -9.10 2.23
CA LEU A 74 -8.02 -9.03 1.24
C LEU A 74 -9.38 -9.14 1.90
N GLY A 75 -10.41 -8.67 1.21
CA GLY A 75 -11.78 -8.88 1.66
C GLY A 75 -12.28 -10.28 1.38
N GLU A 76 -13.35 -10.65 2.07
CA GLU A 76 -14.05 -11.92 1.89
C GLU A 76 -14.60 -12.04 0.45
N PRO A 77 -14.83 -13.25 -0.03
CA PRO A 77 -15.46 -13.47 -1.33
C PRO A 77 -16.76 -12.68 -1.47
N GLY A 78 -16.86 -11.90 -2.54
CA GLY A 78 -18.00 -10.99 -2.79
C GLY A 78 -17.78 -9.56 -2.34
N SER A 79 -16.75 -9.28 -1.55
CA SER A 79 -16.41 -7.90 -1.18
C SER A 79 -15.73 -7.15 -2.32
N PHE A 80 -15.77 -5.81 -2.25
CA PHE A 80 -15.21 -4.93 -3.29
C PHE A 80 -13.68 -5.02 -3.41
N ASP A 81 -12.99 -5.54 -2.42
CA ASP A 81 -11.54 -5.63 -2.31
C ASP A 81 -11.01 -7.07 -2.22
N GLN A 82 -11.82 -8.04 -2.69
CA GLN A 82 -11.46 -9.46 -2.65
C GLN A 82 -10.27 -9.85 -3.55
N TYR A 83 -9.96 -9.05 -4.58
CA TYR A 83 -8.84 -9.31 -5.50
C TYR A 83 -7.68 -8.33 -5.32
N GLY A 84 -7.89 -7.21 -4.65
CA GLY A 84 -6.80 -6.29 -4.49
C GLY A 84 -7.04 -5.09 -3.61
N ILE A 85 -5.95 -4.67 -3.00
CA ILE A 85 -5.83 -3.49 -2.15
C ILE A 85 -4.64 -2.69 -2.63
N MET A 86 -4.89 -1.45 -3.03
CA MET A 86 -3.88 -0.51 -3.51
C MET A 86 -3.91 0.77 -2.67
N PRO A 87 -2.78 1.26 -2.15
CA PRO A 87 -2.77 2.48 -1.35
C PRO A 87 -3.12 3.69 -2.22
N SER A 88 -3.93 4.60 -1.69
CA SER A 88 -4.34 5.81 -2.40
C SER A 88 -3.93 7.08 -1.67
N SER A 89 -4.19 7.15 -0.36
CA SER A 89 -3.79 8.27 0.48
C SER A 89 -3.57 7.81 1.91
N ILE A 90 -2.64 8.44 2.59
CA ILE A 90 -2.30 8.09 3.97
C ILE A 90 -2.13 9.35 4.80
N ILE A 91 -2.62 9.32 6.03
CA ILE A 91 -2.49 10.42 6.99
C ILE A 91 -2.33 9.87 8.41
N GLU A 92 -1.48 10.52 9.19
CA GLU A 92 -1.35 10.27 10.63
C GLU A 92 -2.03 11.39 11.41
N LYS A 93 -2.91 11.03 12.33
CA LYS A 93 -3.62 11.95 13.20
C LYS A 93 -3.88 11.29 14.55
N ASP A 94 -3.53 11.99 15.65
CA ASP A 94 -3.76 11.53 17.02
C ASP A 94 -3.20 10.11 17.27
N ASP A 95 -1.95 9.86 16.80
CA ASP A 95 -1.23 8.58 16.87
C ASP A 95 -1.89 7.42 16.10
N ILE A 96 -2.91 7.70 15.30
CA ILE A 96 -3.56 6.74 14.43
C ILE A 96 -3.16 7.03 12.98
N VAL A 97 -2.73 6.00 12.25
CA VAL A 97 -2.48 6.11 10.81
C VAL A 97 -3.71 5.62 10.05
N TYR A 98 -4.28 6.48 9.22
CA TYR A 98 -5.41 6.17 8.35
C TYR A 98 -4.93 5.96 6.92
N LEU A 99 -5.32 4.85 6.33
CA LEU A 99 -5.06 4.52 4.94
C LEU A 99 -6.37 4.49 4.16
N TYR A 100 -6.53 5.40 3.21
CA TYR A 100 -7.51 5.27 2.14
C TYR A 100 -6.90 4.39 1.05
N TYR A 101 -7.61 3.36 0.64
CA TYR A 101 -7.14 2.43 -0.37
C TYR A 101 -8.19 2.22 -1.46
N SER A 102 -7.73 1.87 -2.64
CA SER A 102 -8.57 1.38 -3.73
C SER A 102 -8.64 -0.14 -3.64
N GLY A 103 -9.81 -0.66 -3.32
CA GLY A 103 -10.12 -2.06 -3.42
C GLY A 103 -10.65 -2.40 -4.80
N TRP A 104 -10.30 -3.56 -5.36
CA TRP A 104 -10.86 -3.97 -6.64
C TRP A 104 -11.39 -5.40 -6.62
N SER A 105 -12.39 -5.60 -7.45
CA SER A 105 -13.03 -6.88 -7.66
C SER A 105 -13.42 -7.06 -9.12
N ARG A 106 -13.64 -8.29 -9.55
CA ARG A 106 -14.10 -8.60 -10.90
C ARG A 106 -15.58 -8.33 -11.03
N SER A 107 -15.98 -7.90 -12.23
CA SER A 107 -17.37 -7.61 -12.57
C SER A 107 -17.78 -8.29 -13.86
N VAL A 108 -19.09 -8.56 -14.01
CA VAL A 108 -19.62 -9.27 -15.18
C VAL A 108 -19.59 -8.39 -16.44
N GLY A 109 -19.90 -7.11 -16.30
CA GLY A 109 -20.03 -6.18 -17.43
C GLY A 109 -18.76 -5.41 -17.79
N VAL A 110 -17.76 -5.43 -16.89
CA VAL A 110 -16.46 -4.78 -17.08
C VAL A 110 -15.38 -5.67 -16.45
N PRO A 111 -14.10 -5.58 -16.89
CA PRO A 111 -13.05 -6.45 -16.37
C PRO A 111 -12.87 -6.38 -14.85
N TYR A 112 -13.07 -5.20 -14.26
CA TYR A 112 -12.98 -4.96 -12.81
C TYR A 112 -13.75 -3.72 -12.39
N SER A 113 -14.08 -3.65 -11.12
CA SER A 113 -14.64 -2.47 -10.45
C SER A 113 -13.75 -2.06 -9.30
N ASN A 114 -13.58 -0.75 -9.11
CA ASN A 114 -12.81 -0.16 -8.02
C ASN A 114 -13.71 0.62 -7.07
N PHE A 115 -13.47 0.46 -5.78
CA PHE A 115 -14.13 1.23 -4.72
C PHE A 115 -13.12 1.68 -3.67
N THR A 116 -13.44 2.74 -2.95
CA THR A 116 -12.58 3.26 -1.90
C THR A 116 -12.90 2.62 -0.57
N GLY A 117 -11.88 2.08 0.09
CA GLY A 117 -11.93 1.61 1.47
C GLY A 117 -11.13 2.51 2.40
N LEU A 118 -11.39 2.35 3.70
CA LEU A 118 -10.65 3.00 4.78
C LEU A 118 -10.17 1.95 5.77
N ALA A 119 -8.88 2.00 6.10
CA ALA A 119 -8.27 1.20 7.15
C ALA A 119 -7.50 2.09 8.14
N ARG A 120 -7.31 1.62 9.35
CA ARG A 120 -6.57 2.29 10.41
C ARG A 120 -5.49 1.40 11.00
N SER A 121 -4.41 2.01 11.43
CA SER A 121 -3.30 1.37 12.13
C SER A 121 -3.10 2.05 13.48
N LEU A 122 -2.86 1.24 14.51
CA LEU A 122 -2.54 1.68 15.88
C LEU A 122 -1.08 1.39 16.24
N ASP A 123 -0.29 0.85 15.32
CA ASP A 123 1.11 0.46 15.49
C ASP A 123 2.08 1.30 14.62
N GLY A 124 1.68 2.53 14.33
CA GLY A 124 2.50 3.45 13.54
C GLY A 124 2.55 3.16 12.04
N GLY A 125 1.54 2.47 11.51
CA GLY A 125 1.40 2.18 10.08
C GLY A 125 2.10 0.90 9.64
N ILE A 126 2.29 -0.06 10.53
CA ILE A 126 2.88 -1.37 10.20
C ILE A 126 1.81 -2.35 9.77
N THR A 127 0.73 -2.47 10.57
CA THR A 127 -0.44 -3.27 10.23
C THR A 127 -1.71 -2.42 10.25
N PHE A 128 -2.70 -2.79 9.45
CA PHE A 128 -3.95 -2.04 9.33
C PHE A 128 -5.16 -2.95 9.53
N GLN A 129 -6.25 -2.35 10.01
CA GLN A 129 -7.55 -2.97 10.13
C GLN A 129 -8.58 -2.15 9.36
N LYS A 130 -9.44 -2.80 8.58
CA LYS A 130 -10.54 -2.13 7.87
C LYS A 130 -11.48 -1.47 8.87
N VAL A 131 -11.85 -0.22 8.61
CA VAL A 131 -12.80 0.52 9.46
C VAL A 131 -14.23 0.01 9.22
N PHE A 132 -14.52 -0.41 7.98
CA PHE A 132 -15.78 -1.04 7.60
C PHE A 132 -15.47 -2.34 6.89
N SER A 133 -15.91 -3.47 7.45
CA SER A 133 -15.72 -4.80 6.87
C SER A 133 -16.81 -5.21 5.89
N ASN A 134 -17.92 -4.48 5.82
CA ASN A 134 -19.14 -4.86 5.08
C ASN A 134 -19.70 -3.69 4.25
N LEU A 135 -18.94 -3.19 3.30
CA LEU A 135 -19.51 -2.43 2.19
C LEU A 135 -19.74 -3.40 1.02
N TYR A 136 -20.98 -3.78 0.88
CA TYR A 136 -21.47 -4.57 -0.26
C TYR A 136 -21.57 -3.67 -1.51
#